data_3153875259f1c910e5452bad6149957b
#
_entry.id   3153875259f1c910e5452bad6149957b
#
_cell.length_a   1.000
_cell.length_b   1.000
_cell.length_c   1.000
_cell.angle_alpha   90.00
_cell.angle_beta   90.00
_cell.angle_gamma   90.00
#
_symmetry.space_group_name_H-M   'P 1'
#
loop_
_entity.id
_entity.type
_entity.pdbx_description
1 polymer ?
#
loop_
_entity_poly.entity_id
_entity_poly.type
_entity_poly.pdbx_seq_one_letter_code
_entity_poly.pdbx_strand_id
1 'polypeptide(L)'
;MSDLYPIKRALISVSDKTDVIKLAEALFKRGVEIISTGGSAAAIREVDIPVKDVSELTEFPEMMDGRVKTLHPKVHGGLLALRHEEKHIAAMKEHQIAEIDLLVVNLYPFQNTVARGADYETCIENIDIGGPAMIRAAAKNHQFVTVITDAEDYDKFLSEFEKNDGCTSQNFRKKMAYKAYAHTAGYDASISFWMSEQEKDDIPSKFIEIGSLVQSLRYGENPHQKAAFYKDASSRVGVASAIQHQGKELSYNNINDTDAAFELVCEFDPSLQPACAIIKHANPCGVAVGPNLKEAYKSAFNCDQTSAFGGIVALNQTLDEETAEEICRIFTEVVIAPDATKEALRVFEKKKNLRLLTTGGLNSQKDAGRSIRQVSGGFLVQDRDDEAILESNLNIVTKRKPSDVELEDMLFAWKVAKHVKSNAIVYAKHRATVGIGAGQMSRVDSCRIAAQKSIDMAENLALDLPLTRGSAVASDAFFPFSDGLMIAAEAGATAVIQPGGSMRDDEVIKSADDANLAMAFTGIRHFRH
;
A
#
# COMPACT_ATOMS: atom_id res chain seq x y z
N MET A 1 -38.88 -4.60 23.25
CA MET A 1 -39.09 -4.80 21.80
C MET A 1 -38.31 -6.02 21.39
N SER A 2 -38.83 -6.85 20.49
CA SER A 2 -38.13 -8.03 19.98
C SER A 2 -36.81 -7.59 19.32
N ASP A 3 -35.70 -8.25 19.66
CA ASP A 3 -34.38 -8.01 19.06
C ASP A 3 -34.33 -8.45 17.57
N LEU A 4 -35.29 -9.30 17.18
CA LEU A 4 -35.47 -9.86 15.85
C LEU A 4 -36.50 -9.04 15.05
N TYR A 5 -36.18 -8.77 13.79
CA TYR A 5 -37.08 -8.09 12.85
C TYR A 5 -37.26 -8.90 11.57
N PRO A 6 -38.51 -9.18 11.14
CA PRO A 6 -38.79 -10.01 10.00
C PRO A 6 -38.51 -9.28 8.68
N ILE A 7 -38.07 -10.03 7.67
CA ILE A 7 -37.90 -9.54 6.31
C ILE A 7 -39.08 -10.06 5.48
N LYS A 8 -39.93 -9.13 5.05
CA LYS A 8 -41.10 -9.42 4.18
C LYS A 8 -40.93 -8.85 2.79
N ARG A 9 -40.16 -7.76 2.65
CA ARG A 9 -39.90 -7.10 1.38
C ARG A 9 -38.45 -6.70 1.25
N ALA A 10 -37.83 -7.05 0.14
CA ALA A 10 -36.46 -6.74 -0.21
C ALA A 10 -36.40 -5.83 -1.45
N LEU A 11 -35.60 -4.78 -1.41
CA LEU A 11 -35.21 -4.00 -2.57
C LEU A 11 -33.78 -4.38 -2.96
N ILE A 12 -33.61 -4.90 -4.19
CA ILE A 12 -32.32 -5.37 -4.72
C ILE A 12 -31.96 -4.52 -5.94
N SER A 13 -30.86 -3.79 -5.87
CA SER A 13 -30.35 -2.95 -6.96
C SER A 13 -28.82 -3.04 -6.98
N VAL A 14 -28.28 -3.96 -7.76
CA VAL A 14 -26.85 -4.27 -7.76
C VAL A 14 -26.24 -4.09 -9.16
N SER A 15 -25.08 -3.45 -9.21
CA SER A 15 -24.23 -3.34 -10.40
C SER A 15 -23.46 -4.66 -10.62
N ASP A 16 -22.75 -5.12 -9.61
CA ASP A 16 -22.17 -6.45 -9.56
C ASP A 16 -23.22 -7.49 -9.13
N LYS A 17 -23.46 -8.46 -10.00
CA LYS A 17 -24.49 -9.49 -9.84
C LYS A 17 -23.97 -10.80 -9.23
N THR A 18 -22.74 -10.80 -8.70
CA THR A 18 -22.17 -11.96 -8.03
C THR A 18 -23.12 -12.47 -6.95
N ASP A 19 -23.46 -13.75 -7.00
CA ASP A 19 -24.31 -14.46 -6.05
C ASP A 19 -25.72 -13.87 -5.80
N VAL A 20 -26.17 -12.87 -6.60
CA VAL A 20 -27.50 -12.26 -6.43
C VAL A 20 -28.63 -13.26 -6.64
N ILE A 21 -28.46 -14.24 -7.52
CA ILE A 21 -29.47 -15.26 -7.78
C ILE A 21 -29.65 -16.17 -6.56
N LYS A 22 -28.55 -16.64 -5.96
CA LYS A 22 -28.57 -17.43 -4.72
C LYS A 22 -29.31 -16.69 -3.59
N LEU A 23 -29.05 -15.39 -3.47
CA LEU A 23 -29.73 -14.54 -2.49
C LEU A 23 -31.24 -14.44 -2.80
N ALA A 24 -31.59 -14.15 -4.05
CA ALA A 24 -33.00 -14.00 -4.47
C ALA A 24 -33.79 -15.29 -4.29
N GLU A 25 -33.22 -16.46 -4.61
CA GLU A 25 -33.84 -17.78 -4.38
C GLU A 25 -34.15 -18.04 -2.90
N ALA A 26 -33.19 -17.71 -2.02
CA ALA A 26 -33.36 -17.90 -0.58
C ALA A 26 -34.48 -17.00 -0.02
N LEU A 27 -34.55 -15.75 -0.47
CA LEU A 27 -35.61 -14.79 -0.12
C LEU A 27 -36.96 -15.26 -0.62
N PHE A 28 -37.04 -15.69 -1.89
CA PHE A 28 -38.28 -16.17 -2.52
C PHE A 28 -38.83 -17.43 -1.83
N LYS A 29 -37.98 -18.41 -1.50
CA LYS A 29 -38.34 -19.62 -0.75
C LYS A 29 -38.99 -19.32 0.61
N ARG A 30 -38.70 -18.17 1.20
CA ARG A 30 -39.28 -17.68 2.46
C ARG A 30 -40.47 -16.73 2.26
N GLY A 31 -40.93 -16.54 1.03
CA GLY A 31 -42.08 -15.70 0.70
C GLY A 31 -41.81 -14.20 0.79
N VAL A 32 -40.54 -13.78 0.70
CA VAL A 32 -40.15 -12.36 0.66
C VAL A 32 -40.50 -11.77 -0.69
N GLU A 33 -41.25 -10.65 -0.72
CA GLU A 33 -41.51 -9.90 -1.95
C GLU A 33 -40.21 -9.23 -2.41
N ILE A 34 -39.81 -9.47 -3.66
CA ILE A 34 -38.60 -8.88 -4.24
C ILE A 34 -38.96 -7.72 -5.14
N ILE A 35 -38.43 -6.56 -4.86
CA ILE A 35 -38.46 -5.37 -5.69
C ILE A 35 -37.04 -5.17 -6.27
N SER A 36 -36.95 -4.81 -7.55
CA SER A 36 -35.64 -4.64 -8.17
C SER A 36 -35.69 -3.61 -9.30
N THR A 37 -34.52 -3.29 -9.84
CA THR A 37 -34.34 -2.29 -10.89
C THR A 37 -33.61 -2.87 -12.09
N GLY A 38 -33.96 -2.47 -13.29
CA GLY A 38 -33.23 -2.69 -14.55
C GLY A 38 -32.58 -4.06 -14.70
N GLY A 39 -31.26 -4.08 -14.83
CA GLY A 39 -30.50 -5.29 -15.05
C GLY A 39 -30.51 -6.32 -13.91
N SER A 40 -30.72 -5.87 -12.65
CA SER A 40 -30.88 -6.79 -11.51
C SER A 40 -32.23 -7.50 -11.57
N ALA A 41 -33.31 -6.78 -11.92
CA ALA A 41 -34.64 -7.36 -12.11
C ALA A 41 -34.65 -8.37 -13.27
N ALA A 42 -34.00 -8.06 -14.39
CA ALA A 42 -33.86 -8.95 -15.52
C ALA A 42 -33.18 -10.27 -15.13
N ALA A 43 -32.03 -10.20 -14.48
CA ALA A 43 -31.28 -11.38 -14.05
C ALA A 43 -32.06 -12.27 -13.08
N ILE A 44 -32.83 -11.69 -12.15
CA ILE A 44 -33.64 -12.49 -11.20
C ILE A 44 -34.83 -13.13 -11.90
N ARG A 45 -35.45 -12.46 -12.90
CA ARG A 45 -36.56 -13.03 -13.69
C ARG A 45 -36.13 -14.19 -14.58
N GLU A 46 -34.88 -14.20 -15.07
CA GLU A 46 -34.35 -15.31 -15.90
C GLU A 46 -34.37 -16.67 -15.20
N VAL A 47 -34.45 -16.68 -13.86
CA VAL A 47 -34.57 -17.92 -13.06
C VAL A 47 -35.99 -18.13 -12.50
N ASP A 48 -37.01 -17.59 -13.17
CA ASP A 48 -38.41 -17.72 -12.82
C ASP A 48 -38.81 -17.22 -11.41
N ILE A 49 -38.07 -16.31 -10.84
CA ILE A 49 -38.42 -15.66 -9.58
C ILE A 49 -39.24 -14.39 -9.85
N PRO A 50 -40.46 -14.27 -9.26
CA PRO A 50 -41.29 -13.08 -9.40
C PRO A 50 -40.59 -11.83 -8.83
N VAL A 51 -40.43 -10.79 -9.65
CA VAL A 51 -39.82 -9.52 -9.27
C VAL A 51 -40.74 -8.38 -9.68
N LYS A 52 -41.05 -7.52 -8.71
CA LYS A 52 -41.75 -6.26 -8.96
C LYS A 52 -40.74 -5.20 -9.37
N ASP A 53 -41.00 -4.46 -10.43
CA ASP A 53 -40.12 -3.32 -10.79
C ASP A 53 -40.33 -2.14 -9.86
N VAL A 54 -39.26 -1.35 -9.64
CA VAL A 54 -39.37 -0.11 -8.82
C VAL A 54 -40.37 0.88 -9.41
N SER A 55 -40.52 0.95 -10.72
CA SER A 55 -41.52 1.78 -11.39
C SER A 55 -42.97 1.36 -11.04
N GLU A 56 -43.20 0.10 -10.80
CA GLU A 56 -44.51 -0.40 -10.33
C GLU A 56 -44.75 -0.04 -8.84
N LEU A 57 -43.69 -0.03 -8.01
CA LEU A 57 -43.80 0.39 -6.62
C LEU A 57 -44.06 1.90 -6.50
N THR A 58 -43.33 2.70 -7.30
CA THR A 58 -43.42 4.15 -7.26
C THR A 58 -44.63 4.69 -8.01
N GLU A 59 -45.20 3.92 -8.95
CA GLU A 59 -46.19 4.34 -9.94
C GLU A 59 -45.67 5.53 -10.77
N PHE A 60 -44.35 5.57 -10.96
CA PHE A 60 -43.67 6.63 -11.66
C PHE A 60 -42.66 6.05 -12.65
N PRO A 61 -42.61 6.54 -13.90
CA PRO A 61 -41.68 6.01 -14.89
C PRO A 61 -40.24 6.39 -14.56
N GLU A 62 -39.30 5.57 -15.03
CA GLU A 62 -37.89 5.93 -15.05
C GLU A 62 -37.69 7.14 -15.98
N MET A 63 -36.92 8.14 -15.53
CA MET A 63 -36.69 9.38 -16.27
C MET A 63 -35.20 9.70 -16.40
N MET A 64 -34.86 10.55 -17.39
CA MET A 64 -33.49 11.06 -17.58
C MET A 64 -32.48 9.93 -17.72
N ASP A 65 -32.80 8.97 -18.57
CA ASP A 65 -31.96 7.78 -18.84
C ASP A 65 -31.56 6.99 -17.57
N GLY A 66 -32.47 6.95 -16.58
CA GLY A 66 -32.27 6.21 -15.33
C GLY A 66 -31.66 7.00 -14.18
N ARG A 67 -31.28 8.26 -14.38
CA ARG A 67 -30.76 9.11 -13.30
C ARG A 67 -31.76 9.34 -12.17
N VAL A 68 -33.08 9.33 -12.47
CA VAL A 68 -34.17 9.43 -11.49
C VAL A 68 -35.02 8.17 -11.56
N LYS A 69 -34.80 7.24 -10.66
CA LYS A 69 -35.46 5.94 -10.59
C LYS A 69 -35.87 5.58 -9.17
N THR A 70 -34.89 5.56 -8.25
CA THR A 70 -35.06 5.20 -6.84
C THR A 70 -35.20 6.41 -5.92
N LEU A 71 -34.92 7.62 -6.40
CA LEU A 71 -35.08 8.88 -5.65
C LEU A 71 -36.56 9.27 -5.59
N HIS A 72 -37.36 8.50 -4.86
CA HIS A 72 -38.80 8.67 -4.79
C HIS A 72 -39.31 8.52 -3.34
N PRO A 73 -40.31 9.30 -2.89
CA PRO A 73 -40.85 9.21 -1.52
C PRO A 73 -41.34 7.81 -1.15
N LYS A 74 -41.93 7.04 -2.06
CA LYS A 74 -42.36 5.65 -1.78
C LYS A 74 -41.18 4.73 -1.45
N VAL A 75 -40.00 4.90 -2.08
CA VAL A 75 -38.78 4.14 -1.76
C VAL A 75 -38.17 4.61 -0.45
N HIS A 76 -37.88 5.91 -0.34
CA HIS A 76 -37.22 6.43 0.84
C HIS A 76 -38.11 6.43 2.08
N GLY A 77 -39.40 6.61 1.94
CA GLY A 77 -40.36 6.45 3.04
C GLY A 77 -40.42 5.01 3.55
N GLY A 78 -40.39 4.02 2.64
CA GLY A 78 -40.33 2.59 3.02
C GLY A 78 -39.07 2.23 3.80
N LEU A 79 -37.93 2.88 3.48
CA LEU A 79 -36.64 2.69 4.17
C LEU A 79 -36.53 3.48 5.48
N LEU A 80 -37.07 4.71 5.56
CA LEU A 80 -36.81 5.66 6.66
C LEU A 80 -37.89 5.69 7.75
N ALA A 81 -39.10 5.15 7.47
CA ALA A 81 -40.19 5.23 8.42
C ALA A 81 -39.86 4.52 9.74
N LEU A 82 -40.08 5.20 10.87
CA LEU A 82 -40.03 4.62 12.20
C LEU A 82 -41.34 3.88 12.46
N ARG A 83 -41.29 2.56 12.47
CA ARG A 83 -42.45 1.66 12.44
C ARG A 83 -43.20 1.55 13.76
N HIS A 84 -42.77 2.28 14.79
CA HIS A 84 -43.42 2.43 16.08
C HIS A 84 -44.03 3.83 16.29
N GLU A 85 -43.77 4.76 15.38
CA GLU A 85 -44.26 6.12 15.48
C GLU A 85 -45.63 6.25 14.75
N GLU A 86 -46.68 6.57 15.48
CA GLU A 86 -48.04 6.66 14.95
C GLU A 86 -48.15 7.62 13.75
N LYS A 87 -47.45 8.76 13.79
CA LYS A 87 -47.43 9.76 12.71
C LYS A 87 -46.80 9.19 11.44
N HIS A 88 -45.73 8.38 11.57
CA HIS A 88 -45.10 7.75 10.41
C HIS A 88 -46.00 6.65 9.83
N ILE A 89 -46.64 5.85 10.67
CA ILE A 89 -47.61 4.84 10.24
C ILE A 89 -48.79 5.48 9.50
N ALA A 90 -49.34 6.58 10.04
CA ALA A 90 -50.42 7.30 9.40
C ALA A 90 -50.02 7.86 8.02
N ALA A 91 -48.87 8.51 7.90
CA ALA A 91 -48.31 9.00 6.64
C ALA A 91 -48.05 7.90 5.61
N MET A 92 -47.48 6.76 6.05
CA MET A 92 -47.27 5.60 5.18
C MET A 92 -48.60 5.09 4.62
N LYS A 93 -49.64 5.01 5.45
CA LYS A 93 -50.99 4.57 5.02
C LYS A 93 -51.63 5.58 4.07
N GLU A 94 -51.57 6.87 4.38
CA GLU A 94 -52.11 7.94 3.57
C GLU A 94 -51.50 7.96 2.16
N HIS A 95 -50.15 7.85 2.08
CA HIS A 95 -49.42 7.94 0.83
C HIS A 95 -49.09 6.56 0.19
N GLN A 96 -49.70 5.47 0.70
CA GLN A 96 -49.52 4.10 0.18
C GLN A 96 -48.05 3.69 0.11
N ILE A 97 -47.27 4.06 1.13
CA ILE A 97 -45.85 3.71 1.25
C ILE A 97 -45.74 2.34 1.91
N ALA A 98 -45.15 1.38 1.21
CA ALA A 98 -44.91 0.05 1.70
C ALA A 98 -43.55 -0.03 2.44
N GLU A 99 -43.49 -0.81 3.54
CA GLU A 99 -42.24 -1.07 4.26
C GLU A 99 -41.23 -1.81 3.37
N ILE A 100 -39.96 -1.45 3.47
CA ILE A 100 -38.82 -2.17 2.88
C ILE A 100 -37.93 -2.63 4.03
N ASP A 101 -37.76 -3.95 4.19
CA ASP A 101 -37.09 -4.57 5.34
C ASP A 101 -35.64 -4.90 5.08
N LEU A 102 -35.33 -5.17 3.81
CA LEU A 102 -33.99 -5.47 3.33
C LEU A 102 -33.65 -4.58 2.13
N LEU A 103 -32.50 -3.95 2.17
CA LEU A 103 -31.90 -3.27 1.04
C LEU A 103 -30.61 -3.97 0.65
N VAL A 104 -30.48 -4.38 -0.60
CA VAL A 104 -29.25 -4.94 -1.18
C VAL A 104 -28.82 -4.05 -2.33
N VAL A 105 -27.75 -3.30 -2.14
CA VAL A 105 -27.26 -2.32 -3.12
C VAL A 105 -25.74 -2.30 -3.10
N ASN A 106 -25.11 -2.62 -4.22
CA ASN A 106 -23.73 -2.22 -4.46
C ASN A 106 -23.70 -1.09 -5.50
N LEU A 107 -22.67 -0.24 -5.40
CA LEU A 107 -22.57 0.97 -6.21
C LEU A 107 -21.94 0.70 -7.58
N TYR A 108 -22.09 1.63 -8.49
CA TYR A 108 -21.35 1.61 -9.75
C TYR A 108 -19.84 1.61 -9.47
N PRO A 109 -19.05 0.84 -10.27
CA PRO A 109 -17.62 0.66 -10.01
C PRO A 109 -16.81 1.87 -10.49
N PHE A 110 -17.02 3.05 -9.87
CA PHE A 110 -16.37 4.31 -10.22
C PHE A 110 -14.84 4.19 -10.29
N GLN A 111 -14.22 3.58 -9.27
CA GLN A 111 -12.77 3.37 -9.24
C GLN A 111 -12.27 2.54 -10.45
N ASN A 112 -13.02 1.50 -10.84
CA ASN A 112 -12.66 0.68 -12.00
C ASN A 112 -12.81 1.46 -13.31
N THR A 113 -13.77 2.39 -13.39
CA THR A 113 -13.97 3.27 -14.54
C THR A 113 -12.79 4.22 -14.69
N VAL A 114 -12.36 4.86 -13.62
CA VAL A 114 -11.17 5.71 -13.58
C VAL A 114 -9.91 4.89 -13.91
N ALA A 115 -9.72 3.73 -13.30
CA ALA A 115 -8.53 2.87 -13.52
C ALA A 115 -8.38 2.37 -14.96
N ARG A 116 -9.49 2.26 -15.72
CA ARG A 116 -9.48 1.91 -17.16
C ARG A 116 -9.13 3.11 -18.06
N GLY A 117 -8.90 4.29 -17.50
CA GLY A 117 -8.58 5.50 -18.24
C GLY A 117 -9.77 6.07 -19.02
N ALA A 118 -10.99 5.92 -18.50
CA ALA A 118 -12.18 6.53 -19.11
C ALA A 118 -12.06 8.06 -19.11
N ASP A 119 -12.74 8.71 -20.08
CA ASP A 119 -12.77 10.16 -20.16
C ASP A 119 -13.56 10.79 -18.99
N TYR A 120 -13.41 12.09 -18.83
CA TYR A 120 -14.02 12.85 -17.73
C TYR A 120 -15.54 12.68 -17.68
N GLU A 121 -16.23 12.79 -18.82
CA GLU A 121 -17.68 12.71 -18.91
C GLU A 121 -18.18 11.30 -18.56
N THR A 122 -17.48 10.27 -19.03
CA THR A 122 -17.78 8.88 -18.67
C THR A 122 -17.57 8.63 -17.16
N CYS A 123 -16.53 9.19 -16.55
CA CYS A 123 -16.33 9.11 -15.11
C CYS A 123 -17.47 9.80 -14.34
N ILE A 124 -17.87 11.00 -14.74
CA ILE A 124 -18.99 11.74 -14.12
C ILE A 124 -20.30 10.94 -14.23
N GLU A 125 -20.59 10.34 -15.39
CA GLU A 125 -21.82 9.55 -15.59
C GLU A 125 -21.86 8.28 -14.73
N ASN A 126 -20.69 7.75 -14.34
CA ASN A 126 -20.57 6.58 -13.45
C ASN A 126 -20.62 6.95 -11.95
N ILE A 127 -20.93 8.21 -11.59
CA ILE A 127 -21.17 8.57 -10.18
C ILE A 127 -22.60 8.17 -9.81
N ASP A 128 -22.73 7.19 -8.91
CA ASP A 128 -24.02 6.72 -8.42
C ASP A 128 -24.62 7.70 -7.39
N ILE A 129 -25.81 8.18 -7.64
CA ILE A 129 -26.56 9.07 -6.74
C ILE A 129 -27.61 8.29 -5.94
N GLY A 130 -28.38 7.46 -6.60
CA GLY A 130 -29.51 6.75 -6.00
C GLY A 130 -29.07 5.65 -5.01
N GLY A 131 -28.01 4.93 -5.33
CA GLY A 131 -27.44 3.90 -4.48
C GLY A 131 -26.99 4.41 -3.12
N PRO A 132 -26.09 5.42 -3.05
CA PRO A 132 -25.67 6.01 -1.77
C PRO A 132 -26.83 6.60 -0.97
N ALA A 133 -27.82 7.22 -1.62
CA ALA A 133 -28.99 7.76 -0.94
C ALA A 133 -29.81 6.65 -0.24
N MET A 134 -30.10 5.54 -0.94
CA MET A 134 -30.82 4.40 -0.37
C MET A 134 -30.00 3.70 0.73
N ILE A 135 -28.70 3.47 0.52
CA ILE A 135 -27.80 2.86 1.50
C ILE A 135 -27.82 3.65 2.81
N ARG A 136 -27.66 4.98 2.73
CA ARG A 136 -27.66 5.86 3.91
C ARG A 136 -29.01 5.90 4.60
N ALA A 137 -30.12 5.86 3.85
CA ALA A 137 -31.48 5.80 4.39
C ALA A 137 -31.70 4.51 5.19
N ALA A 138 -31.39 3.34 4.62
CA ALA A 138 -31.50 2.05 5.27
C ALA A 138 -30.58 1.93 6.49
N ALA A 139 -29.31 2.34 6.37
CA ALA A 139 -28.34 2.32 7.47
C ALA A 139 -28.78 3.20 8.64
N LYS A 140 -29.32 4.40 8.39
CA LYS A 140 -29.89 5.27 9.43
C LYS A 140 -31.02 4.57 10.17
N ASN A 141 -31.86 3.82 9.48
CA ASN A 141 -33.02 3.13 10.03
C ASN A 141 -32.73 1.66 10.38
N HIS A 142 -31.49 1.31 10.73
CA HIS A 142 -31.07 -0.07 11.05
C HIS A 142 -31.86 -0.71 12.22
N GLN A 143 -32.66 0.05 12.93
CA GLN A 143 -33.59 -0.50 13.92
C GLN A 143 -34.58 -1.45 13.23
N PHE A 144 -34.99 -1.18 12.00
CA PHE A 144 -36.00 -1.91 11.25
C PHE A 144 -35.50 -2.49 9.93
N VAL A 145 -34.46 -1.92 9.32
CA VAL A 145 -33.99 -2.25 7.98
C VAL A 145 -32.61 -2.90 8.02
N THR A 146 -32.47 -4.01 7.32
CA THR A 146 -31.17 -4.63 7.03
C THR A 146 -30.63 -4.02 5.73
N VAL A 147 -29.37 -3.64 5.73
CA VAL A 147 -28.69 -3.13 4.51
C VAL A 147 -27.46 -3.96 4.22
N ILE A 148 -27.33 -4.44 2.99
CA ILE A 148 -26.18 -5.22 2.49
C ILE A 148 -25.61 -4.47 1.29
N THR A 149 -24.31 -4.18 1.34
CA THR A 149 -23.61 -3.39 0.31
C THR A 149 -22.54 -4.19 -0.44
N ASP A 150 -22.29 -5.44 -0.02
CA ASP A 150 -21.23 -6.28 -0.55
C ASP A 150 -21.68 -7.73 -0.69
N ALA A 151 -21.37 -8.38 -1.82
CA ALA A 151 -21.68 -9.77 -2.06
C ALA A 151 -20.99 -10.73 -1.05
N GLU A 152 -19.83 -10.36 -0.50
CA GLU A 152 -19.14 -11.13 0.56
C GLU A 152 -19.97 -11.29 1.85
N ASP A 153 -20.96 -10.44 2.05
CA ASP A 153 -21.84 -10.52 3.22
C ASP A 153 -23.14 -11.31 2.97
N TYR A 154 -23.40 -11.80 1.72
CA TYR A 154 -24.61 -12.56 1.43
C TYR A 154 -24.69 -13.86 2.24
N ASP A 155 -23.62 -14.63 2.34
CA ASP A 155 -23.60 -15.87 3.12
C ASP A 155 -23.80 -15.62 4.62
N LYS A 156 -23.23 -14.54 5.14
CA LYS A 156 -23.44 -14.13 6.53
C LYS A 156 -24.89 -13.71 6.79
N PHE A 157 -25.47 -12.98 5.84
CA PHE A 157 -26.88 -12.60 5.89
C PHE A 157 -27.79 -13.81 5.80
N LEU A 158 -27.57 -14.72 4.86
CA LEU A 158 -28.38 -15.92 4.70
C LEU A 158 -28.31 -16.82 5.94
N SER A 159 -27.14 -16.99 6.54
CA SER A 159 -26.96 -17.71 7.79
C SER A 159 -27.75 -17.08 8.95
N GLU A 160 -27.72 -15.75 9.08
CA GLU A 160 -28.49 -15.00 10.08
C GLU A 160 -30.01 -15.14 9.85
N PHE A 161 -30.43 -15.00 8.58
CA PHE A 161 -31.82 -15.07 8.14
C PHE A 161 -32.44 -16.47 8.34
N GLU A 162 -31.70 -17.53 8.03
CA GLU A 162 -32.14 -18.90 8.26
C GLU A 162 -32.22 -19.24 9.74
N LYS A 163 -31.17 -18.90 10.49
CA LYS A 163 -31.09 -19.16 11.94
C LYS A 163 -32.23 -18.51 12.71
N ASN A 164 -32.68 -17.35 12.29
CA ASN A 164 -33.71 -16.56 12.95
C ASN A 164 -35.08 -16.63 12.24
N ASP A 165 -35.36 -17.69 11.49
CA ASP A 165 -36.63 -17.96 10.83
C ASP A 165 -37.18 -16.78 10.00
N GLY A 166 -36.34 -16.23 9.12
CA GLY A 166 -36.71 -15.13 8.23
C GLY A 166 -36.55 -13.73 8.87
N CYS A 167 -35.88 -13.65 10.03
CA CYS A 167 -35.62 -12.41 10.73
C CYS A 167 -34.11 -12.09 10.79
N THR A 168 -33.78 -10.83 11.09
CA THR A 168 -32.43 -10.41 11.44
C THR A 168 -32.38 -9.82 12.86
N SER A 169 -31.29 -10.07 13.58
CA SER A 169 -31.07 -9.49 14.91
C SER A 169 -30.65 -8.02 14.82
N GLN A 170 -30.92 -7.25 15.87
CA GLN A 170 -30.51 -5.85 15.95
C GLN A 170 -28.98 -5.70 15.85
N ASN A 171 -28.24 -6.64 16.45
CA ASN A 171 -26.77 -6.63 16.40
C ASN A 171 -26.27 -6.82 14.95
N PHE A 172 -26.88 -7.73 14.20
CA PHE A 172 -26.55 -7.92 12.78
C PHE A 172 -26.84 -6.64 11.97
N ARG A 173 -28.04 -6.04 12.13
CA ARG A 173 -28.40 -4.81 11.44
C ARG A 173 -27.48 -3.64 11.76
N LYS A 174 -27.07 -3.46 13.02
CA LYS A 174 -26.07 -2.45 13.43
C LYS A 174 -24.73 -2.66 12.74
N LYS A 175 -24.27 -3.91 12.66
CA LYS A 175 -23.00 -4.26 12.00
C LYS A 175 -23.05 -3.94 10.50
N MET A 176 -24.17 -4.28 9.85
CA MET A 176 -24.35 -3.98 8.42
C MET A 176 -24.49 -2.48 8.16
N ALA A 177 -25.18 -1.74 9.03
CA ALA A 177 -25.27 -0.29 8.94
C ALA A 177 -23.90 0.40 9.06
N TYR A 178 -23.05 -0.07 9.98
CA TYR A 178 -21.66 0.40 10.07
C TYR A 178 -20.90 0.19 8.75
N LYS A 179 -20.98 -1.03 8.18
CA LYS A 179 -20.35 -1.33 6.88
C LYS A 179 -20.90 -0.47 5.76
N ALA A 180 -22.19 -0.24 5.73
CA ALA A 180 -22.87 0.60 4.74
C ALA A 180 -22.37 2.05 4.77
N TYR A 181 -22.20 2.64 5.96
CA TYR A 181 -21.60 3.97 6.08
C TYR A 181 -20.12 3.99 5.69
N ALA A 182 -19.35 2.96 6.04
CA ALA A 182 -17.96 2.85 5.60
C ALA A 182 -17.86 2.75 4.07
N HIS A 183 -18.77 1.98 3.44
CA HIS A 183 -18.83 1.83 1.99
C HIS A 183 -19.13 3.15 1.26
N THR A 184 -20.15 3.90 1.71
CA THR A 184 -20.47 5.21 1.11
C THR A 184 -19.39 6.25 1.35
N ALA A 185 -18.76 6.25 2.53
CA ALA A 185 -17.63 7.13 2.82
C ALA A 185 -16.43 6.85 1.88
N GLY A 186 -16.13 5.56 1.64
CA GLY A 186 -15.09 5.15 0.70
C GLY A 186 -15.39 5.56 -0.74
N TYR A 187 -16.63 5.43 -1.13
CA TYR A 187 -17.08 5.83 -2.46
C TYR A 187 -16.93 7.34 -2.69
N ASP A 188 -17.44 8.15 -1.76
CA ASP A 188 -17.34 9.62 -1.85
C ASP A 188 -15.88 10.10 -1.80
N ALA A 189 -15.04 9.45 -0.98
CA ALA A 189 -13.62 9.78 -0.93
C ALA A 189 -12.90 9.52 -2.26
N SER A 190 -13.21 8.41 -2.93
CA SER A 190 -12.62 8.08 -4.23
C SER A 190 -13.01 9.10 -5.30
N ILE A 191 -14.25 9.56 -5.29
CA ILE A 191 -14.73 10.63 -6.18
C ILE A 191 -14.01 11.94 -5.88
N SER A 192 -13.94 12.31 -4.59
CA SER A 192 -13.27 13.54 -4.14
C SER A 192 -11.79 13.55 -4.52
N PHE A 193 -11.10 12.43 -4.35
CA PHE A 193 -9.70 12.28 -4.75
C PHE A 193 -9.53 12.47 -6.25
N TRP A 194 -10.31 11.75 -7.06
CA TRP A 194 -10.26 11.84 -8.51
C TRP A 194 -10.55 13.29 -8.99
N MET A 195 -11.53 13.97 -8.40
CA MET A 195 -11.83 15.38 -8.74
C MET A 195 -10.69 16.32 -8.38
N SER A 196 -10.00 16.10 -7.24
CA SER A 196 -8.85 16.94 -6.86
C SER A 196 -7.69 16.81 -7.85
N GLU A 197 -7.48 15.60 -8.42
CA GLU A 197 -6.48 15.39 -9.47
C GLU A 197 -6.84 16.14 -10.78
N GLN A 198 -8.14 16.21 -11.14
CA GLN A 198 -8.59 16.97 -12.31
C GLN A 198 -8.36 18.48 -12.13
N GLU A 199 -8.58 19.00 -10.93
CA GLU A 199 -8.36 20.40 -10.57
C GLU A 199 -6.89 20.75 -10.31
N LYS A 200 -6.00 19.74 -10.27
CA LYS A 200 -4.58 19.89 -9.88
C LYS A 200 -4.41 20.57 -8.52
N ASP A 201 -5.29 20.23 -7.58
CA ASP A 201 -5.23 20.71 -6.20
C ASP A 201 -4.25 19.82 -5.40
N ASP A 202 -2.98 20.23 -5.38
CA ASP A 202 -1.91 19.49 -4.72
C ASP A 202 -2.09 19.44 -3.19
N ILE A 203 -2.78 20.44 -2.60
CA ILE A 203 -3.00 20.53 -1.15
C ILE A 203 -4.49 20.79 -0.86
N PRO A 204 -5.33 19.74 -0.96
CA PRO A 204 -6.77 19.89 -0.76
C PRO A 204 -7.11 20.33 0.67
N SER A 205 -8.18 21.12 0.80
CA SER A 205 -8.64 21.66 2.10
C SER A 205 -9.09 20.58 3.10
N LYS A 206 -9.40 19.38 2.61
CA LYS A 206 -9.69 18.18 3.42
C LYS A 206 -8.88 17.01 2.89
N PHE A 207 -8.11 16.40 3.78
CA PHE A 207 -7.38 15.17 3.49
C PHE A 207 -8.22 13.96 3.87
N ILE A 208 -8.39 13.03 2.93
CA ILE A 208 -9.17 11.81 3.13
C ILE A 208 -8.31 10.62 2.67
N GLU A 209 -8.10 9.65 3.55
CA GLU A 209 -7.40 8.40 3.25
C GLU A 209 -8.29 7.22 3.63
N ILE A 210 -8.42 6.25 2.74
CA ILE A 210 -9.28 5.07 2.96
C ILE A 210 -8.51 3.82 2.56
N GLY A 211 -8.63 2.80 3.43
CA GLY A 211 -8.07 1.48 3.16
C GLY A 211 -9.07 0.36 3.40
N SER A 212 -9.01 -0.67 2.57
CA SER A 212 -9.72 -1.92 2.75
C SER A 212 -8.91 -2.88 3.60
N LEU A 213 -9.54 -3.52 4.60
CA LEU A 213 -8.87 -4.46 5.49
C LEU A 213 -8.37 -5.67 4.70
N VAL A 214 -7.06 -5.89 4.72
CA VAL A 214 -6.41 -7.09 4.15
C VAL A 214 -6.29 -8.17 5.22
N GLN A 215 -5.78 -7.80 6.40
CA GLN A 215 -5.47 -8.76 7.45
C GLN A 215 -5.55 -8.11 8.85
N SER A 216 -6.18 -8.80 9.80
CA SER A 216 -6.03 -8.48 11.23
C SER A 216 -4.72 -9.09 11.71
N LEU A 217 -3.82 -8.28 12.22
CA LEU A 217 -2.51 -8.73 12.67
C LEU A 217 -2.58 -9.23 14.11
N ARG A 218 -1.72 -10.19 14.44
CA ARG A 218 -1.67 -10.77 15.79
C ARG A 218 -1.39 -9.71 16.87
N TYR A 219 -0.52 -8.75 16.56
CA TYR A 219 -0.18 -7.56 17.34
C TYR A 219 0.52 -6.54 16.44
N GLY A 220 0.74 -5.33 16.93
CA GLY A 220 1.45 -4.27 16.23
C GLY A 220 2.96 -4.43 16.29
N GLU A 221 3.68 -3.31 16.34
CA GLU A 221 5.12 -3.33 16.53
C GLU A 221 5.52 -4.05 17.83
N ASN A 222 4.70 -3.88 18.87
CA ASN A 222 4.86 -4.54 20.17
C ASN A 222 3.64 -5.43 20.53
N PRO A 223 3.83 -6.49 21.34
CA PRO A 223 2.79 -7.50 21.61
C PRO A 223 1.51 -6.96 22.26
N HIS A 224 1.55 -5.83 22.95
CA HIS A 224 0.38 -5.22 23.60
C HIS A 224 -0.45 -4.32 22.66
N GLN A 225 0.03 -4.05 21.45
CA GLN A 225 -0.62 -3.18 20.47
C GLN A 225 -1.52 -3.99 19.55
N LYS A 226 -2.77 -3.55 19.36
CA LYS A 226 -3.64 -4.09 18.32
C LYS A 226 -3.25 -3.48 16.98
N ALA A 227 -3.26 -4.29 15.92
CA ALA A 227 -2.92 -3.85 14.58
C ALA A 227 -3.72 -4.57 13.50
N ALA A 228 -3.81 -3.92 12.35
CA ALA A 228 -4.38 -4.48 11.15
C ALA A 228 -3.64 -3.90 9.94
N PHE A 229 -3.66 -4.63 8.84
CA PHE A 229 -3.11 -4.21 7.56
C PHE A 229 -4.24 -3.84 6.61
N TYR A 230 -4.17 -2.67 6.03
CA TYR A 230 -5.13 -2.15 5.07
C TYR A 230 -4.43 -1.88 3.75
N LYS A 231 -5.14 -2.17 2.65
CA LYS A 231 -4.74 -1.79 1.30
C LYS A 231 -5.47 -0.51 0.91
N ASP A 232 -4.74 0.44 0.37
CA ASP A 232 -5.30 1.66 -0.24
C ASP A 232 -5.88 1.40 -1.64
N ALA A 233 -6.38 2.45 -2.28
CA ALA A 233 -6.94 2.38 -3.63
C ALA A 233 -5.88 2.54 -4.74
N SER A 234 -4.60 2.69 -4.39
CA SER A 234 -3.54 2.88 -5.38
C SER A 234 -3.31 1.62 -6.23
N SER A 235 -2.82 1.82 -7.44
CA SER A 235 -2.40 0.75 -8.35
C SER A 235 -0.95 0.29 -8.11
N ARG A 236 -0.26 0.89 -7.12
CA ARG A 236 1.13 0.52 -6.82
C ARG A 236 1.23 -0.94 -6.42
N VAL A 237 2.19 -1.63 -7.00
CA VAL A 237 2.54 -2.98 -6.56
C VAL A 237 3.42 -2.93 -5.33
N GLY A 238 3.32 -3.93 -4.45
CA GLY A 238 4.09 -3.97 -3.22
C GLY A 238 3.56 -5.02 -2.26
N VAL A 239 3.90 -4.91 -0.99
CA VAL A 239 3.49 -5.88 0.04
C VAL A 239 1.98 -6.05 0.12
N ALA A 240 1.20 -4.95 -0.08
CA ALA A 240 -0.26 -4.97 0.00
C ALA A 240 -0.95 -5.70 -1.17
N SER A 241 -0.27 -5.86 -2.30
CA SER A 241 -0.78 -6.57 -3.49
C SER A 241 -0.05 -7.88 -3.75
N ALA A 242 0.99 -8.22 -2.96
CA ALA A 242 1.81 -9.40 -3.17
C ALA A 242 1.05 -10.70 -2.87
N ILE A 243 1.38 -11.74 -3.63
CA ILE A 243 0.93 -13.11 -3.38
C ILE A 243 1.92 -13.77 -2.43
N GLN A 244 1.46 -14.22 -1.26
CA GLN A 244 2.27 -15.02 -0.36
C GLN A 244 2.16 -16.50 -0.73
N HIS A 245 3.27 -17.11 -1.17
CA HIS A 245 3.30 -18.50 -1.61
C HIS A 245 3.46 -19.48 -0.46
N GLN A 246 4.12 -19.08 0.62
CA GLN A 246 4.35 -19.96 1.78
C GLN A 246 4.67 -19.18 3.07
N GLY A 247 4.77 -19.90 4.16
CA GLY A 247 5.11 -19.40 5.49
C GLY A 247 3.87 -18.98 6.30
N LYS A 248 4.12 -18.50 7.51
CA LYS A 248 3.07 -17.95 8.39
C LYS A 248 2.65 -16.57 7.90
N GLU A 249 1.50 -16.11 8.34
CA GLU A 249 1.06 -14.73 8.14
C GLU A 249 2.18 -13.72 8.50
N LEU A 250 2.23 -12.63 7.74
CA LEU A 250 3.17 -11.54 8.01
C LEU A 250 2.82 -10.85 9.32
N SER A 251 3.83 -10.51 10.10
CA SER A 251 3.67 -9.62 11.26
C SER A 251 3.73 -8.15 10.82
N TYR A 252 3.35 -7.24 11.72
CA TYR A 252 3.50 -5.80 11.50
C TYR A 252 4.92 -5.44 11.08
N ASN A 253 5.93 -5.94 11.81
CA ASN A 253 7.34 -5.67 11.52
C ASN A 253 7.78 -6.29 10.18
N ASN A 254 7.29 -7.51 9.85
CA ASN A 254 7.59 -8.10 8.53
C ASN A 254 7.05 -7.21 7.39
N ILE A 255 5.81 -6.71 7.51
CA ILE A 255 5.21 -5.84 6.49
C ILE A 255 6.04 -4.56 6.33
N ASN A 256 6.35 -3.87 7.44
CA ASN A 256 7.13 -2.64 7.43
C ASN A 256 8.54 -2.82 6.82
N ASP A 257 9.24 -3.89 7.23
CA ASP A 257 10.60 -4.14 6.74
C ASP A 257 10.60 -4.63 5.28
N THR A 258 9.57 -5.39 4.88
CA THR A 258 9.42 -5.86 3.49
C THR A 258 9.09 -4.70 2.54
N ASP A 259 8.26 -3.76 2.98
CA ASP A 259 7.98 -2.53 2.22
C ASP A 259 9.27 -1.72 2.00
N ALA A 260 10.04 -1.50 3.06
CA ALA A 260 11.32 -0.80 2.96
C ALA A 260 12.31 -1.50 2.01
N ALA A 261 12.34 -2.84 2.03
CA ALA A 261 13.20 -3.63 1.15
C ALA A 261 12.77 -3.54 -0.32
N PHE A 262 11.46 -3.63 -0.55
CA PHE A 262 10.90 -3.58 -1.89
C PHE A 262 11.04 -2.19 -2.52
N GLU A 263 10.76 -1.12 -1.79
CA GLU A 263 10.95 0.25 -2.26
C GLU A 263 12.42 0.52 -2.63
N LEU A 264 13.37 0.04 -1.83
CA LEU A 264 14.79 0.21 -2.12
C LEU A 264 15.22 -0.56 -3.38
N VAL A 265 14.79 -1.82 -3.55
CA VAL A 265 15.21 -2.61 -4.72
C VAL A 265 14.61 -2.09 -6.01
N CYS A 266 13.46 -1.41 -5.96
CA CYS A 266 12.84 -0.72 -7.11
C CYS A 266 13.67 0.45 -7.67
N GLU A 267 14.68 0.96 -6.94
CA GLU A 267 15.62 1.98 -7.46
C GLU A 267 16.52 1.44 -8.59
N PHE A 268 16.59 0.13 -8.74
CA PHE A 268 17.47 -0.53 -9.72
C PHE A 268 16.66 -1.14 -10.86
N ASP A 269 16.90 -0.62 -12.07
CA ASP A 269 16.24 -1.10 -13.28
C ASP A 269 16.57 -2.59 -13.54
N PRO A 270 15.57 -3.48 -13.51
CA PRO A 270 15.78 -4.91 -13.73
C PRO A 270 16.28 -5.26 -15.13
N SER A 271 16.05 -4.39 -16.12
CA SER A 271 16.51 -4.60 -17.49
C SER A 271 18.01 -4.36 -17.66
N LEU A 272 18.60 -3.56 -16.76
CA LEU A 272 20.02 -3.23 -16.81
C LEU A 272 20.85 -4.23 -16.00
N GLN A 273 20.41 -4.57 -14.78
CA GLN A 273 21.20 -5.47 -13.92
C GLN A 273 20.39 -6.04 -12.76
N PRO A 274 20.70 -7.29 -12.34
CA PRO A 274 20.17 -7.88 -11.14
C PRO A 274 20.57 -7.11 -9.88
N ALA A 275 19.62 -6.89 -8.96
CA ALA A 275 19.86 -6.21 -7.70
C ALA A 275 19.25 -6.97 -6.52
N CYS A 276 19.90 -6.85 -5.36
CA CYS A 276 19.45 -7.37 -4.09
C CYS A 276 19.58 -6.32 -2.99
N ALA A 277 18.54 -6.18 -2.17
CA ALA A 277 18.55 -5.40 -0.94
C ALA A 277 18.23 -6.30 0.25
N ILE A 278 19.02 -6.22 1.32
CA ILE A 278 18.81 -6.92 2.58
C ILE A 278 18.48 -5.89 3.65
N ILE A 279 17.31 -5.99 4.24
CA ILE A 279 16.77 -5.00 5.21
C ILE A 279 16.56 -5.65 6.57
N LYS A 280 16.82 -4.89 7.62
CA LYS A 280 16.41 -5.20 8.99
C LYS A 280 16.06 -3.92 9.73
N HIS A 281 14.89 -3.92 10.40
CA HIS A 281 14.37 -2.73 11.11
C HIS A 281 14.29 -1.49 10.20
N ALA A 282 13.75 -1.72 8.98
CA ALA A 282 13.56 -0.72 7.93
C ALA A 282 14.85 0.04 7.50
N ASN A 283 16.04 -0.54 7.75
CA ASN A 283 17.32 -0.02 7.25
C ASN A 283 18.08 -1.12 6.51
N PRO A 284 18.84 -0.78 5.46
CA PRO A 284 19.63 -1.76 4.75
C PRO A 284 20.82 -2.26 5.59
N CYS A 285 20.96 -3.59 5.64
CA CYS A 285 22.18 -4.28 6.07
C CYS A 285 23.18 -4.34 4.93
N GLY A 286 22.68 -4.48 3.70
CA GLY A 286 23.48 -4.46 2.51
C GLY A 286 22.64 -4.42 1.25
N VAL A 287 23.20 -3.80 0.21
CA VAL A 287 22.60 -3.65 -1.12
C VAL A 287 23.68 -3.89 -2.16
N ALA A 288 23.36 -4.59 -3.23
CA ALA A 288 24.29 -4.75 -4.33
C ALA A 288 23.57 -5.00 -5.66
N VAL A 289 24.25 -4.67 -6.74
CA VAL A 289 23.94 -5.15 -8.08
C VAL A 289 25.03 -6.12 -8.52
N GLY A 290 24.68 -7.07 -9.37
CA GLY A 290 25.61 -8.10 -9.80
C GLY A 290 25.32 -8.63 -11.20
N PRO A 291 26.16 -9.54 -11.72
CA PRO A 291 25.92 -10.16 -13.03
C PRO A 291 24.71 -11.12 -13.02
N ASN A 292 24.30 -11.60 -11.86
CA ASN A 292 23.11 -12.40 -11.60
C ASN A 292 22.62 -12.16 -10.17
N LEU A 293 21.41 -12.62 -9.83
CA LEU A 293 20.81 -12.41 -8.50
C LEU A 293 21.62 -13.04 -7.37
N LYS A 294 22.21 -14.23 -7.60
CA LYS A 294 23.01 -14.92 -6.60
C LYS A 294 24.25 -14.10 -6.19
N GLU A 295 24.97 -13.54 -7.17
CA GLU A 295 26.15 -12.71 -6.88
C GLU A 295 25.74 -11.35 -6.29
N ALA A 296 24.61 -10.76 -6.71
CA ALA A 296 24.03 -9.58 -6.08
C ALA A 296 23.70 -9.84 -4.60
N TYR A 297 23.03 -10.97 -4.30
CA TYR A 297 22.72 -11.36 -2.92
C TYR A 297 24.00 -11.55 -2.07
N LYS A 298 25.01 -12.29 -2.57
CA LYS A 298 26.26 -12.49 -1.84
C LYS A 298 26.99 -11.18 -1.55
N SER A 299 27.07 -10.28 -2.54
CA SER A 299 27.71 -8.98 -2.37
C SER A 299 26.96 -8.12 -1.36
N ALA A 300 25.63 -8.10 -1.40
CA ALA A 300 24.81 -7.42 -0.39
C ALA A 300 25.01 -8.01 1.01
N PHE A 301 25.01 -9.34 1.12
CA PHE A 301 25.19 -10.07 2.37
C PHE A 301 26.57 -9.79 3.01
N ASN A 302 27.61 -9.64 2.21
CA ASN A 302 28.97 -9.36 2.66
C ASN A 302 29.16 -7.92 3.21
N CYS A 303 28.16 -7.05 3.15
CA CYS A 303 28.23 -5.73 3.78
C CYS A 303 28.09 -5.82 5.31
N ASP A 304 27.14 -6.63 5.81
CA ASP A 304 26.90 -6.84 7.25
C ASP A 304 26.18 -8.16 7.48
N GLN A 305 26.94 -9.26 7.52
CA GLN A 305 26.40 -10.61 7.71
C GLN A 305 25.70 -10.79 9.05
N THR A 306 26.19 -10.09 10.09
CA THR A 306 25.63 -10.17 11.44
C THR A 306 24.21 -9.60 11.48
N SER A 307 24.00 -8.43 10.90
CA SER A 307 22.67 -7.80 10.86
C SER A 307 21.73 -8.49 9.87
N ALA A 308 22.25 -9.05 8.78
CA ALA A 308 21.45 -9.72 7.75
C ALA A 308 20.72 -11.00 8.25
N PHE A 309 21.22 -11.62 9.32
CA PHE A 309 20.56 -12.76 9.95
C PHE A 309 19.15 -12.40 10.46
N GLY A 310 18.13 -13.11 9.96
CA GLY A 310 16.73 -12.82 10.27
C GLY A 310 16.18 -11.55 9.60
N GLY A 311 16.87 -11.06 8.57
CA GLY A 311 16.42 -9.93 7.77
C GLY A 311 15.43 -10.30 6.66
N ILE A 312 15.10 -9.29 5.86
CA ILE A 312 14.24 -9.36 4.68
C ILE A 312 15.12 -9.22 3.44
N VAL A 313 14.89 -10.07 2.44
CA VAL A 313 15.59 -10.02 1.14
C VAL A 313 14.63 -9.57 0.06
N ALA A 314 14.96 -8.50 -0.66
CA ALA A 314 14.23 -8.05 -1.84
C ALA A 314 15.09 -8.18 -3.09
N LEU A 315 14.48 -8.63 -4.19
CA LEU A 315 15.11 -8.85 -5.48
C LEU A 315 14.35 -8.07 -6.56
N ASN A 316 15.06 -7.54 -7.55
CA ASN A 316 14.43 -6.79 -8.65
C ASN A 316 14.12 -7.63 -9.90
N GLN A 317 14.43 -8.91 -9.89
CA GLN A 317 14.14 -9.85 -10.99
C GLN A 317 13.49 -11.12 -10.43
N THR A 318 13.00 -11.99 -11.32
CA THR A 318 12.44 -13.31 -10.98
C THR A 318 13.46 -14.14 -10.18
N LEU A 319 13.06 -14.59 -8.99
CA LEU A 319 13.88 -15.44 -8.13
C LEU A 319 14.13 -16.79 -8.81
N ASP A 320 15.39 -17.13 -9.02
CA ASP A 320 15.83 -18.42 -9.56
C ASP A 320 16.24 -19.42 -8.47
N GLU A 321 16.48 -20.69 -8.87
CA GLU A 321 16.85 -21.79 -7.97
C GLU A 321 18.16 -21.53 -7.23
N GLU A 322 19.20 -21.09 -7.95
CA GLU A 322 20.54 -20.90 -7.38
C GLU A 322 20.55 -19.79 -6.32
N THR A 323 19.82 -18.72 -6.56
CA THR A 323 19.65 -17.62 -5.60
C THR A 323 18.83 -18.07 -4.40
N ALA A 324 17.77 -18.85 -4.61
CA ALA A 324 16.96 -19.42 -3.54
C ALA A 324 17.79 -20.35 -2.62
N GLU A 325 18.66 -21.21 -3.20
CA GLU A 325 19.57 -22.06 -2.43
C GLU A 325 20.55 -21.24 -1.59
N GLU A 326 21.11 -20.17 -2.16
CA GLU A 326 22.04 -19.29 -1.44
C GLU A 326 21.36 -18.58 -0.26
N ILE A 327 20.17 -18.02 -0.47
CA ILE A 327 19.37 -17.38 0.59
C ILE A 327 19.02 -18.37 1.71
N CYS A 328 18.75 -19.64 1.37
CA CYS A 328 18.43 -20.68 2.34
C CYS A 328 19.56 -21.07 3.28
N ARG A 329 20.81 -20.64 3.03
CA ARG A 329 21.96 -20.96 3.90
C ARG A 329 21.89 -20.28 5.26
N ILE A 330 21.22 -19.15 5.34
CA ILE A 330 20.99 -18.43 6.59
C ILE A 330 19.52 -18.37 6.94
N PHE A 331 19.22 -17.96 8.16
CA PHE A 331 17.83 -17.66 8.56
C PHE A 331 17.40 -16.32 7.95
N THR A 332 16.35 -16.37 7.13
CA THR A 332 15.70 -15.23 6.48
C THR A 332 14.22 -15.25 6.82
N GLU A 333 13.66 -14.11 7.20
CA GLU A 333 12.23 -14.00 7.58
C GLU A 333 11.31 -13.94 6.37
N VAL A 334 11.63 -13.08 5.40
CA VAL A 334 10.81 -12.84 4.19
C VAL A 334 11.74 -12.68 2.99
N VAL A 335 11.31 -13.21 1.85
CA VAL A 335 11.86 -12.90 0.52
C VAL A 335 10.75 -12.30 -0.32
N ILE A 336 11.01 -11.18 -1.00
CA ILE A 336 10.10 -10.54 -1.94
C ILE A 336 10.78 -10.32 -3.28
N ALA A 337 10.07 -10.68 -4.36
CA ALA A 337 10.56 -10.55 -5.74
C ALA A 337 9.39 -10.25 -6.68
N PRO A 338 9.63 -9.79 -7.93
CA PRO A 338 8.59 -9.65 -8.93
C PRO A 338 7.88 -10.98 -9.23
N ASP A 339 8.65 -12.06 -9.31
CA ASP A 339 8.16 -13.41 -9.57
C ASP A 339 9.17 -14.46 -9.01
N ALA A 340 8.82 -15.75 -9.07
CA ALA A 340 9.69 -16.85 -8.67
C ALA A 340 9.52 -18.07 -9.58
N THR A 341 10.62 -18.72 -9.94
CA THR A 341 10.58 -19.95 -10.72
C THR A 341 10.00 -21.11 -9.89
N LYS A 342 9.48 -22.13 -10.56
CA LYS A 342 8.95 -23.34 -9.89
C LYS A 342 10.04 -24.05 -9.08
N GLU A 343 11.28 -24.01 -9.55
CA GLU A 343 12.45 -24.58 -8.91
C GLU A 343 12.78 -23.83 -7.61
N ALA A 344 12.77 -22.50 -7.64
CA ALA A 344 12.95 -21.66 -6.46
C ALA A 344 11.87 -21.91 -5.38
N LEU A 345 10.61 -22.05 -5.80
CA LEU A 345 9.51 -22.41 -4.90
C LEU A 345 9.79 -23.73 -4.17
N ARG A 346 10.24 -24.79 -4.91
CA ARG A 346 10.58 -26.09 -4.33
C ARG A 346 11.77 -26.02 -3.35
N VAL A 347 12.75 -25.15 -3.60
CA VAL A 347 13.86 -24.93 -2.65
C VAL A 347 13.33 -24.38 -1.34
N PHE A 348 12.42 -23.41 -1.40
CA PHE A 348 11.87 -22.76 -0.22
C PHE A 348 10.88 -23.64 0.57
N GLU A 349 10.20 -24.59 -0.06
CA GLU A 349 9.33 -25.56 0.63
C GLU A 349 10.02 -26.27 1.81
N LYS A 350 11.35 -26.45 1.72
CA LYS A 350 12.18 -27.02 2.79
C LYS A 350 12.30 -26.09 4.02
N LYS A 351 11.99 -24.81 3.88
CA LYS A 351 12.10 -23.77 4.93
C LYS A 351 10.72 -23.23 5.32
N LYS A 352 9.92 -24.05 6.00
CA LYS A 352 8.51 -23.79 6.34
C LYS A 352 8.20 -22.43 6.99
N ASN A 353 9.16 -21.81 7.66
CA ASN A 353 8.98 -20.53 8.34
C ASN A 353 9.37 -19.33 7.47
N LEU A 354 10.10 -19.51 6.38
CA LEU A 354 10.42 -18.47 5.43
C LEU A 354 9.17 -18.09 4.64
N ARG A 355 8.91 -16.81 4.50
CA ARG A 355 7.79 -16.28 3.73
C ARG A 355 8.29 -15.84 2.36
N LEU A 356 7.64 -16.29 1.31
CA LEU A 356 7.92 -15.87 -0.06
C LEU A 356 6.75 -15.08 -0.60
N LEU A 357 7.05 -13.88 -1.07
CA LEU A 357 6.10 -12.96 -1.68
C LEU A 357 6.48 -12.68 -3.14
N THR A 358 5.49 -12.67 -4.03
CA THR A 358 5.65 -12.17 -5.40
C THR A 358 4.68 -11.03 -5.67
N THR A 359 5.18 -9.97 -6.31
CA THR A 359 4.42 -8.73 -6.55
C THR A 359 3.81 -8.65 -7.94
N GLY A 360 4.23 -9.50 -8.87
CA GLY A 360 3.85 -9.44 -10.29
C GLY A 360 4.54 -8.33 -11.09
N GLY A 361 5.45 -7.56 -10.47
CA GLY A 361 6.18 -6.47 -11.09
C GLY A 361 6.93 -5.61 -10.07
N LEU A 362 7.50 -4.51 -10.55
CA LEU A 362 8.15 -3.49 -9.73
C LEU A 362 7.45 -2.15 -9.91
N ASN A 363 7.54 -1.28 -8.92
CA ASN A 363 7.06 0.10 -9.05
C ASN A 363 7.96 0.91 -9.97
N SER A 364 7.35 1.79 -10.77
CA SER A 364 8.08 2.88 -11.40
C SER A 364 8.42 3.94 -10.35
N GLN A 365 9.62 4.49 -10.40
CA GLN A 365 9.99 5.63 -9.54
C GLN A 365 9.10 6.87 -9.77
N LYS A 366 8.50 6.98 -10.95
CA LYS A 366 7.60 8.10 -11.31
C LYS A 366 6.19 8.00 -10.70
N ASP A 367 5.82 6.84 -10.14
CA ASP A 367 4.52 6.62 -9.51
C ASP A 367 4.61 6.85 -7.99
N ALA A 368 5.16 7.97 -7.59
CA ALA A 368 5.55 8.20 -6.22
C ALA A 368 4.37 8.17 -5.22
N GLY A 369 3.28 8.85 -5.52
CA GLY A 369 2.17 9.00 -4.58
C GLY A 369 2.55 9.84 -3.35
N ARG A 370 1.76 9.75 -2.30
CA ARG A 370 1.95 10.53 -1.07
C ARG A 370 2.46 9.66 0.09
N SER A 371 3.20 10.29 0.99
CA SER A 371 3.63 9.74 2.27
C SER A 371 2.89 10.43 3.40
N ILE A 372 2.32 9.64 4.30
CA ILE A 372 1.49 10.13 5.41
C ILE A 372 2.16 9.73 6.72
N ARG A 373 2.34 10.70 7.61
CA ARG A 373 2.84 10.47 8.96
C ARG A 373 1.85 11.02 9.98
N GLN A 374 1.38 10.15 10.86
CA GLN A 374 0.55 10.59 11.97
C GLN A 374 1.41 11.35 12.99
N VAL A 375 0.91 12.50 13.43
CA VAL A 375 1.48 13.29 14.54
C VAL A 375 0.39 13.52 15.58
N SER A 376 0.77 13.98 16.78
CA SER A 376 -0.23 14.25 17.81
C SER A 376 -1.23 15.32 17.34
N GLY A 377 -2.48 14.90 17.17
CA GLY A 377 -3.58 15.77 16.75
C GLY A 377 -3.68 16.05 15.24
N GLY A 378 -2.89 15.37 14.39
CA GLY A 378 -2.97 15.60 12.95
C GLY A 378 -2.13 14.67 12.08
N PHE A 379 -1.93 15.08 10.83
CA PHE A 379 -1.13 14.36 9.84
C PHE A 379 -0.14 15.32 9.17
N LEU A 380 1.05 14.82 8.88
CA LEU A 380 1.94 15.39 7.89
C LEU A 380 1.75 14.61 6.59
N VAL A 381 1.49 15.31 5.52
CA VAL A 381 1.33 14.73 4.18
C VAL A 381 2.35 15.39 3.27
N GLN A 382 3.09 14.62 2.54
CA GLN A 382 4.07 15.09 1.55
C GLN A 382 4.10 14.12 0.37
N ASP A 383 4.64 14.57 -0.75
CA ASP A 383 4.95 13.68 -1.84
C ASP A 383 6.06 12.70 -1.41
N ARG A 384 6.08 11.51 -1.99
CA ARG A 384 7.22 10.60 -1.81
C ARG A 384 8.44 11.21 -2.48
N ASP A 385 9.61 10.88 -1.98
CA ASP A 385 10.88 11.29 -2.56
C ASP A 385 11.15 10.45 -3.83
N ASP A 386 10.80 10.99 -4.98
CA ASP A 386 10.93 10.35 -6.31
C ASP A 386 12.07 10.93 -7.16
N GLU A 387 12.80 11.91 -6.61
CA GLU A 387 13.90 12.52 -7.33
C GLU A 387 15.03 11.51 -7.59
N ALA A 388 15.46 11.48 -8.83
CA ALA A 388 16.56 10.64 -9.31
C ALA A 388 17.68 11.52 -9.88
N ILE A 389 18.91 11.26 -9.44
CA ILE A 389 20.09 11.94 -9.92
C ILE A 389 20.76 11.12 -11.03
N LEU A 390 20.99 11.78 -12.16
CA LEU A 390 21.80 11.26 -13.26
C LEU A 390 23.21 11.85 -13.18
N GLU A 391 24.16 11.19 -13.84
CA GLU A 391 25.54 11.68 -13.96
C GLU A 391 25.60 13.12 -14.47
N SER A 392 24.77 13.48 -15.44
CA SER A 392 24.69 14.83 -16.02
C SER A 392 24.23 15.91 -15.04
N ASN A 393 23.63 15.53 -13.91
CA ASN A 393 23.17 16.45 -12.87
C ASN A 393 24.25 16.73 -11.81
N LEU A 394 25.36 15.98 -11.83
CA LEU A 394 26.41 16.13 -10.83
C LEU A 394 27.31 17.34 -11.09
N ASN A 395 27.58 18.10 -10.05
CA ASN A 395 28.57 19.17 -10.06
C ASN A 395 29.84 18.70 -9.35
N ILE A 396 30.92 18.42 -10.12
CA ILE A 396 32.22 18.05 -9.57
C ILE A 396 32.91 19.31 -9.05
N VAL A 397 33.12 19.37 -7.72
CA VAL A 397 33.59 20.59 -7.01
C VAL A 397 35.06 20.54 -6.59
N THR A 398 35.70 19.37 -6.64
CA THR A 398 37.13 19.19 -6.29
C THR A 398 38.03 19.24 -7.53
N LYS A 399 39.34 19.48 -7.28
CA LYS A 399 40.37 19.47 -8.34
C LYS A 399 40.52 18.11 -8.97
N ARG A 400 40.49 17.03 -8.15
CA ARG A 400 40.45 15.66 -8.65
C ARG A 400 39.03 15.32 -9.13
N LYS A 401 38.92 14.84 -10.34
CA LYS A 401 37.68 14.31 -10.86
C LYS A 401 37.55 12.83 -10.46
N PRO A 402 36.33 12.31 -10.25
CA PRO A 402 36.13 10.89 -10.07
C PRO A 402 36.48 10.12 -11.36
N SER A 403 36.98 8.92 -11.21
CA SER A 403 37.03 7.94 -12.30
C SER A 403 35.61 7.41 -12.61
N ASP A 404 35.44 6.75 -13.77
CA ASP A 404 34.15 6.17 -14.15
C ASP A 404 33.64 5.16 -13.10
N VAL A 405 34.53 4.34 -12.53
CA VAL A 405 34.18 3.38 -11.46
C VAL A 405 33.75 4.11 -10.18
N GLU A 406 34.46 5.15 -9.76
CA GLU A 406 34.07 5.95 -8.60
C GLU A 406 32.72 6.63 -8.84
N LEU A 407 32.46 7.10 -10.05
CA LEU A 407 31.21 7.76 -10.41
C LEU A 407 30.02 6.78 -10.35
N GLU A 408 30.20 5.56 -10.88
CA GLU A 408 29.20 4.49 -10.74
C GLU A 408 28.92 4.16 -9.26
N ASP A 409 29.96 4.04 -8.43
CA ASP A 409 29.86 3.76 -7.00
C ASP A 409 29.20 4.92 -6.24
N MET A 410 29.51 6.19 -6.59
CA MET A 410 28.86 7.37 -6.03
C MET A 410 27.34 7.38 -6.32
N LEU A 411 26.94 7.16 -7.58
CA LEU A 411 25.54 7.12 -7.95
C LEU A 411 24.78 5.94 -7.31
N PHE A 412 25.44 4.79 -7.21
CA PHE A 412 24.89 3.63 -6.50
C PHE A 412 24.70 3.93 -5.00
N ALA A 413 25.75 4.46 -4.34
CA ALA A 413 25.68 4.81 -2.92
C ALA A 413 24.60 5.87 -2.64
N TRP A 414 24.42 6.83 -3.57
CA TRP A 414 23.40 7.87 -3.49
C TRP A 414 21.97 7.29 -3.50
N LYS A 415 21.68 6.36 -4.42
CA LYS A 415 20.40 5.65 -4.46
C LYS A 415 20.12 4.90 -3.15
N VAL A 416 21.12 4.24 -2.59
CA VAL A 416 20.98 3.55 -1.29
C VAL A 416 20.77 4.53 -0.16
N ALA A 417 21.52 5.65 -0.11
CA ALA A 417 21.42 6.64 0.96
C ALA A 417 20.01 7.25 1.09
N LYS A 418 19.29 7.42 -0.01
CA LYS A 418 17.87 7.84 -0.04
C LYS A 418 16.96 6.95 0.84
N HIS A 419 17.29 5.66 0.98
CA HIS A 419 16.50 4.69 1.73
C HIS A 419 17.04 4.39 3.14
N VAL A 420 18.10 5.07 3.57
CA VAL A 420 18.68 4.94 4.90
C VAL A 420 18.18 6.04 5.82
N LYS A 421 17.82 5.69 7.05
CA LYS A 421 17.40 6.70 8.05
C LYS A 421 18.48 7.69 8.36
N SER A 422 18.14 8.97 8.35
CA SER A 422 19.05 10.10 8.62
C SER A 422 19.56 10.10 10.07
N ASN A 423 20.78 10.56 10.33
CA ASN A 423 21.79 10.89 9.33
C ASN A 423 22.32 9.62 8.68
N ALA A 424 22.36 9.59 7.34
CA ALA A 424 22.75 8.42 6.56
C ALA A 424 24.14 8.60 5.93
N ILE A 425 25.00 7.59 6.11
CA ILE A 425 26.28 7.45 5.41
C ILE A 425 26.36 6.07 4.81
N VAL A 426 26.64 5.99 3.51
CA VAL A 426 26.75 4.74 2.76
C VAL A 426 28.07 4.71 2.01
N TYR A 427 28.93 3.74 2.35
CA TYR A 427 30.11 3.43 1.57
C TYR A 427 29.77 2.35 0.54
N ALA A 428 30.19 2.55 -0.69
CA ALA A 428 30.00 1.59 -1.76
C ALA A 428 31.27 1.40 -2.58
N LYS A 429 31.43 0.16 -3.07
CA LYS A 429 32.54 -0.25 -3.94
C LYS A 429 32.05 -1.32 -4.90
N HIS A 430 32.35 -1.14 -6.18
CA HIS A 430 31.88 -2.05 -7.25
C HIS A 430 30.37 -2.25 -7.24
N ARG A 431 29.61 -1.17 -6.96
CA ARG A 431 28.14 -1.14 -6.87
C ARG A 431 27.58 -2.15 -5.84
N ALA A 432 28.31 -2.28 -4.75
CA ALA A 432 27.88 -3.00 -3.55
C ALA A 432 28.18 -2.14 -2.33
N THR A 433 27.28 -2.09 -1.34
CA THR A 433 27.55 -1.43 -0.07
C THR A 433 28.64 -2.17 0.70
N VAL A 434 29.53 -1.42 1.33
CA VAL A 434 30.65 -1.95 2.12
C VAL A 434 30.69 -1.40 3.55
N GLY A 435 29.70 -0.58 3.90
CA GLY A 435 29.49 -0.04 5.24
C GLY A 435 28.32 0.95 5.22
N ILE A 436 27.41 0.82 6.19
CA ILE A 436 26.22 1.68 6.31
C ILE A 436 26.09 2.16 7.75
N GLY A 437 25.99 3.49 7.90
CA GLY A 437 25.66 4.16 9.16
C GLY A 437 24.30 4.84 9.04
N ALA A 438 23.35 4.47 9.89
CA ALA A 438 21.96 4.87 9.82
C ALA A 438 21.42 5.41 11.14
N GLY A 439 20.53 6.39 11.08
CA GLY A 439 19.71 6.82 12.21
C GLY A 439 20.46 7.48 13.37
N GLN A 440 21.64 8.07 13.11
CA GLN A 440 22.43 8.73 14.15
C GLN A 440 22.15 10.23 14.22
N MET A 441 22.20 10.80 15.42
CA MET A 441 22.04 12.24 15.64
C MET A 441 23.19 13.06 15.04
N SER A 442 24.37 12.44 14.91
CA SER A 442 25.57 13.03 14.34
C SER A 442 25.99 12.29 13.07
N ARG A 443 26.27 13.05 12.00
CA ARG A 443 26.83 12.51 10.75
C ARG A 443 28.20 11.88 10.97
N VAL A 444 28.97 12.44 11.86
CA VAL A 444 30.28 11.91 12.32
C VAL A 444 30.13 10.48 12.87
N ASP A 445 29.11 10.25 13.70
CA ASP A 445 28.87 8.92 14.27
C ASP A 445 28.40 7.92 13.20
N SER A 446 27.58 8.35 12.25
CA SER A 446 27.21 7.51 11.09
C SER A 446 28.44 7.12 10.27
N CYS A 447 29.38 8.05 10.03
CA CYS A 447 30.66 7.74 9.36
C CYS A 447 31.46 6.70 10.12
N ARG A 448 31.61 6.86 11.44
CA ARG A 448 32.37 5.93 12.30
C ARG A 448 31.74 4.56 12.35
N ILE A 449 30.40 4.47 12.52
CA ILE A 449 29.68 3.18 12.55
C ILE A 449 29.83 2.45 11.23
N ALA A 450 29.66 3.14 10.11
CA ALA A 450 29.79 2.54 8.79
C ALA A 450 31.22 2.03 8.54
N ALA A 451 32.24 2.81 8.91
CA ALA A 451 33.64 2.41 8.80
C ALA A 451 33.97 1.22 9.70
N GLN A 452 33.49 1.22 10.96
CA GLN A 452 33.72 0.13 11.90
C GLN A 452 33.09 -1.19 11.40
N LYS A 453 31.86 -1.16 10.89
CA LYS A 453 31.21 -2.33 10.28
C LYS A 453 32.01 -2.90 9.12
N SER A 454 32.62 -2.04 8.32
CA SER A 454 33.50 -2.47 7.22
C SER A 454 34.77 -3.18 7.71
N ILE A 455 35.34 -2.72 8.84
CA ILE A 455 36.50 -3.35 9.48
C ILE A 455 36.10 -4.73 10.01
N ASP A 456 35.04 -4.78 10.82
CA ASP A 456 34.54 -6.03 11.42
C ASP A 456 34.23 -7.08 10.34
N MET A 457 33.67 -6.64 9.20
CA MET A 457 33.35 -7.52 8.09
C MET A 457 34.60 -7.99 7.33
N ALA A 458 35.61 -7.12 7.15
CA ALA A 458 36.87 -7.53 6.55
C ALA A 458 37.57 -8.62 7.38
N GLU A 459 37.54 -8.50 8.73
CA GLU A 459 38.03 -9.52 9.64
C GLU A 459 37.26 -10.84 9.49
N ASN A 460 35.91 -10.78 9.42
CA ASN A 460 35.07 -11.98 9.22
C ASN A 460 35.32 -12.68 7.88
N LEU A 461 35.67 -11.92 6.85
CA LEU A 461 35.99 -12.42 5.51
C LEU A 461 37.49 -12.75 5.34
N ALA A 462 38.28 -12.64 6.39
CA ALA A 462 39.74 -12.84 6.39
C ALA A 462 40.47 -12.00 5.31
N LEU A 463 40.07 -10.72 5.17
CA LEU A 463 40.67 -9.75 4.26
C LEU A 463 41.72 -8.90 5.00
N ASP A 464 42.80 -8.55 4.33
CA ASP A 464 43.89 -7.75 4.91
C ASP A 464 43.53 -6.26 5.11
N LEU A 465 42.52 -5.77 4.41
CA LEU A 465 42.13 -4.37 4.41
C LEU A 465 40.62 -4.20 4.60
N PRO A 466 40.15 -3.13 5.27
CA PRO A 466 38.73 -2.78 5.36
C PRO A 466 38.08 -2.68 3.98
N LEU A 467 36.82 -3.09 3.89
CA LEU A 467 36.07 -3.05 2.61
C LEU A 467 35.88 -1.62 2.08
N THR A 468 35.91 -0.60 2.97
CA THR A 468 35.82 0.82 2.61
C THR A 468 37.06 1.34 1.85
N ARG A 469 38.14 0.58 1.81
CA ARG A 469 39.36 1.02 1.09
C ARG A 469 39.13 1.11 -0.41
N GLY A 470 39.24 2.32 -0.97
CA GLY A 470 38.96 2.61 -2.37
C GLY A 470 37.47 2.65 -2.71
N SER A 471 36.61 2.95 -1.74
CA SER A 471 35.16 3.12 -1.94
C SER A 471 34.77 4.56 -2.26
N ALA A 472 33.56 4.73 -2.80
CA ALA A 472 32.83 5.98 -2.76
C ALA A 472 31.98 6.07 -1.49
N VAL A 473 31.69 7.27 -1.00
CA VAL A 473 30.79 7.50 0.12
C VAL A 473 29.68 8.49 -0.24
N ALA A 474 28.43 8.15 0.08
CA ALA A 474 27.29 9.04 -0.02
C ALA A 474 26.83 9.52 1.36
N SER A 475 26.46 10.80 1.41
CA SER A 475 25.84 11.43 2.57
C SER A 475 24.49 12.01 2.17
N ASP A 476 23.40 11.65 2.87
CA ASP A 476 22.02 12.08 2.59
C ASP A 476 21.80 13.60 2.65
N ALA A 477 22.69 14.32 3.31
CA ALA A 477 22.73 15.78 3.37
C ALA A 477 24.18 16.28 3.38
N PHE A 478 24.38 17.60 3.33
CA PHE A 478 25.72 18.18 3.31
C PHE A 478 26.53 17.90 4.60
N PHE A 479 27.84 17.84 4.47
CA PHE A 479 28.73 17.86 5.62
C PHE A 479 28.81 19.29 6.19
N PRO A 480 28.34 19.52 7.43
CA PRO A 480 28.38 20.88 8.02
C PRO A 480 29.81 21.33 8.39
N PHE A 481 30.71 20.38 8.57
CA PHE A 481 32.11 20.53 8.88
C PHE A 481 32.93 19.46 8.19
N SER A 482 34.23 19.63 8.09
CA SER A 482 35.15 18.67 7.46
C SER A 482 35.39 17.39 8.28
N ASP A 483 35.02 17.35 9.56
CA ASP A 483 35.30 16.23 10.47
C ASP A 483 34.69 14.89 9.98
N GLY A 484 33.42 14.89 9.58
CA GLY A 484 32.77 13.70 9.02
C GLY A 484 33.39 13.23 7.69
N LEU A 485 33.76 14.19 6.83
CA LEU A 485 34.48 13.93 5.59
C LEU A 485 35.86 13.32 5.86
N MET A 486 36.62 13.84 6.84
CA MET A 486 37.94 13.32 7.16
C MET A 486 37.91 11.91 7.72
N ILE A 487 36.88 11.55 8.52
CA ILE A 487 36.66 10.17 8.96
C ILE A 487 36.43 9.25 7.74
N ALA A 488 35.68 9.71 6.75
CA ALA A 488 35.47 8.92 5.52
C ALA A 488 36.77 8.74 4.74
N ALA A 489 37.59 9.77 4.63
CA ALA A 489 38.91 9.70 4.02
C ALA A 489 39.88 8.75 4.77
N GLU A 490 39.91 8.82 6.10
CA GLU A 490 40.71 7.94 6.96
C GLU A 490 40.27 6.47 6.84
N ALA A 491 38.94 6.23 6.69
CA ALA A 491 38.41 4.91 6.41
C ALA A 491 38.78 4.37 5.02
N GLY A 492 39.37 5.21 4.17
CA GLY A 492 39.92 4.84 2.86
C GLY A 492 38.98 5.13 1.69
N ALA A 493 37.92 5.92 1.88
CA ALA A 493 37.10 6.40 0.75
C ALA A 493 37.95 7.28 -0.16
N THR A 494 37.67 7.23 -1.46
CA THR A 494 38.38 8.02 -2.49
C THR A 494 37.46 9.01 -3.19
N ALA A 495 36.15 8.82 -3.12
CA ALA A 495 35.15 9.68 -3.74
C ALA A 495 33.98 9.95 -2.79
N VAL A 496 33.34 11.12 -2.93
CA VAL A 496 32.26 11.59 -2.06
C VAL A 496 31.13 12.17 -2.89
N ILE A 497 29.89 11.80 -2.58
CA ILE A 497 28.68 12.42 -3.15
C ILE A 497 27.81 12.97 -2.02
N GLN A 498 27.37 14.21 -2.12
CA GLN A 498 26.55 14.90 -1.16
C GLN A 498 25.76 16.04 -1.83
N PRO A 499 24.73 16.62 -1.19
CA PRO A 499 23.95 17.71 -1.78
C PRO A 499 24.75 19.01 -1.99
N GLY A 500 25.68 19.36 -1.12
CA GLY A 500 26.21 20.72 -1.01
C GLY A 500 25.17 21.69 -0.40
N GLY A 501 25.45 22.99 -0.43
CA GLY A 501 24.58 24.04 0.09
C GLY A 501 24.83 24.42 1.55
N SER A 502 25.96 23.99 2.11
CA SER A 502 26.44 24.47 3.44
C SER A 502 27.12 25.82 3.31
N MET A 503 27.00 26.67 4.33
CA MET A 503 27.80 27.90 4.45
C MET A 503 29.32 27.63 4.52
N ARG A 504 29.72 26.38 4.75
CA ARG A 504 31.11 25.92 4.85
C ARG A 504 31.53 24.98 3.71
N ASP A 505 30.84 25.00 2.60
CA ASP A 505 31.21 24.16 1.44
C ASP A 505 32.64 24.38 0.99
N ASP A 506 33.12 25.63 0.98
CA ASP A 506 34.51 25.95 0.62
C ASP A 506 35.55 25.28 1.55
N GLU A 507 35.25 25.19 2.86
CA GLU A 507 36.09 24.50 3.85
C GLU A 507 36.09 22.99 3.61
N VAL A 508 34.92 22.42 3.33
CA VAL A 508 34.73 20.98 3.06
C VAL A 508 35.38 20.58 1.76
N ILE A 509 35.21 21.39 0.68
CA ILE A 509 35.88 21.18 -0.60
C ILE A 509 37.39 21.23 -0.47
N LYS A 510 37.91 22.22 0.26
CA LYS A 510 39.36 22.34 0.52
C LYS A 510 39.89 21.10 1.24
N SER A 511 39.19 20.61 2.26
CA SER A 511 39.58 19.41 2.99
C SER A 511 39.56 18.17 2.11
N ALA A 512 38.57 18.07 1.18
CA ALA A 512 38.52 17.01 0.18
C ALA A 512 39.72 17.08 -0.78
N ASP A 513 40.07 18.27 -1.26
CA ASP A 513 41.24 18.49 -2.12
C ASP A 513 42.55 18.11 -1.41
N ASP A 514 42.71 18.54 -0.14
CA ASP A 514 43.90 18.25 0.66
C ASP A 514 44.05 16.73 0.94
N ALA A 515 42.91 15.99 1.04
CA ALA A 515 42.87 14.55 1.17
C ALA A 515 42.88 13.80 -0.19
N ASN A 516 43.03 14.51 -1.31
CA ASN A 516 42.96 13.94 -2.67
C ASN A 516 41.68 13.16 -2.97
N LEU A 517 40.54 13.58 -2.41
CA LEU A 517 39.21 13.01 -2.71
C LEU A 517 38.63 13.65 -3.98
N ALA A 518 37.80 12.89 -4.70
CA ALA A 518 36.87 13.46 -5.67
C ALA A 518 35.53 13.74 -4.98
N MET A 519 34.92 14.90 -5.21
CA MET A 519 33.65 15.24 -4.62
C MET A 519 32.67 15.76 -5.66
N ALA A 520 31.44 15.25 -5.62
CA ALA A 520 30.33 15.72 -6.41
C ALA A 520 29.17 16.23 -5.53
N PHE A 521 28.57 17.33 -5.96
CA PHE A 521 27.35 17.86 -5.40
C PHE A 521 26.14 17.49 -6.25
N THR A 522 25.05 17.06 -5.59
CA THR A 522 23.78 16.70 -6.25
C THR A 522 22.80 17.87 -6.30
N GLY A 523 22.93 18.86 -5.41
CA GLY A 523 21.94 19.93 -5.23
C GLY A 523 20.63 19.50 -4.54
N ILE A 524 20.44 18.20 -4.30
CA ILE A 524 19.23 17.61 -3.71
C ILE A 524 19.63 16.78 -2.50
N ARG A 525 18.89 16.89 -1.39
CA ARG A 525 19.08 16.05 -0.19
C ARG A 525 17.96 15.00 -0.09
N HIS A 526 18.26 13.88 0.58
CA HIS A 526 17.32 12.77 0.81
C HIS A 526 17.16 12.46 2.29
N PHE A 527 16.50 13.34 3.06
CA PHE A 527 16.22 13.05 4.46
C PHE A 527 15.09 12.03 4.62
N ARG A 528 15.35 11.01 5.44
CA ARG A 528 14.36 9.98 5.81
C ARG A 528 14.38 9.77 7.33
N HIS A 529 13.28 10.11 8.02
CA HIS A 529 13.14 9.99 9.47
C HIS A 529 12.22 8.85 9.89
#